data_c8df5a5a3aacb03c9f972743d5b67957
#
_entry.id   c8df5a5a3aacb03c9f972743d5b67957
#
_cell.length_a   1.000
_cell.length_b   1.000
_cell.length_c   1.000
_cell.angle_alpha   90.00
_cell.angle_beta   90.00
_cell.angle_gamma   90.00
#
_symmetry.space_group_name_H-M   'P 1'
#
loop_
_entity.id
_entity.type
_entity.pdbx_description
1 polymer ?
#
loop_
_entity_poly.entity_id
_entity_poly.type
_entity_poly.pdbx_seq_one_letter_code
_entity_poly.pdbx_strand_id
1 'polypeptide(L)'
;DAHTEKSCSFRNLTMPTIFDLARQAATLGIATLSGWLFQVIGVPLPWFLGPIIAVGLLSLAGAHLATPPASRQTGQILLGSGIGLQFTPTVAAFLLDNLTTMVVAAAGGILLGTLAGRILRRTAGTDPATAHFSCMPGGVAEMANLAERFGGQVAPVSLAQSLRLFFIVVTVPPALTLLGITGSDLFVRPDLPFKPVGLLALMCMTVAAALLM
;
A
#
# COMPACT_ATOMS: atom_id res chain seq x y z
N ASP A 1 9.69 0.96 -39.67
CA ASP A 1 8.24 0.89 -39.58
C ASP A 1 7.80 -0.36 -38.79
N ALA A 2 8.09 -0.42 -37.49
CA ALA A 2 7.62 -1.48 -36.59
C ALA A 2 7.49 -0.98 -35.15
N HIS A 3 7.00 0.26 -34.97
CA HIS A 3 6.86 0.88 -33.66
C HIS A 3 5.43 1.30 -33.30
N THR A 4 4.46 0.64 -33.91
CA THR A 4 3.05 0.91 -33.59
C THR A 4 2.31 -0.41 -33.47
N GLU A 5 2.32 -1.00 -32.27
CA GLU A 5 1.27 -1.89 -31.77
C GLU A 5 1.65 -2.56 -30.44
N LYS A 6 1.92 -1.76 -29.42
CA LYS A 6 1.63 -2.23 -28.04
C LYS A 6 0.36 -1.53 -27.59
N SER A 7 -0.67 -1.75 -28.35
CA SER A 7 -2.06 -1.56 -28.00
C SER A 7 -2.31 -2.22 -26.65
N CYS A 8 -2.82 -1.42 -25.75
CA CYS A 8 -3.43 -1.76 -24.49
C CYS A 8 -4.20 -3.09 -24.62
N SER A 9 -3.56 -4.19 -24.26
CA SER A 9 -4.26 -5.46 -24.18
C SER A 9 -5.23 -5.33 -22.99
N PHE A 10 -6.44 -4.95 -23.28
CA PHE A 10 -7.60 -5.30 -22.48
C PHE A 10 -7.54 -6.81 -22.33
N ARG A 11 -6.83 -7.27 -21.29
CA ARG A 11 -6.71 -8.69 -20.97
C ARG A 11 -8.12 -9.21 -20.81
N ASN A 12 -8.54 -9.99 -21.79
CA ASN A 12 -9.77 -10.73 -21.86
C ASN A 12 -10.28 -11.03 -20.44
N LEU A 13 -11.47 -10.57 -20.12
CA LEU A 13 -12.30 -11.05 -19.01
C LEU A 13 -12.70 -12.50 -19.32
N THR A 14 -11.72 -13.39 -19.36
CA THR A 14 -11.98 -14.82 -19.30
C THR A 14 -12.65 -15.05 -17.95
N MET A 15 -13.85 -15.58 -17.97
CA MET A 15 -14.55 -15.97 -16.74
C MET A 15 -13.60 -16.78 -15.89
N PRO A 16 -13.42 -16.43 -14.59
CA PRO A 16 -12.52 -17.16 -13.73
C PRO A 16 -12.95 -18.62 -13.68
N THR A 17 -12.02 -19.51 -13.96
CA THR A 17 -12.30 -20.94 -13.85
C THR A 17 -12.64 -21.28 -12.40
N ILE A 18 -13.39 -22.38 -12.16
CA ILE A 18 -13.74 -22.83 -10.80
C ILE A 18 -12.48 -23.00 -9.94
N PHE A 19 -11.36 -23.40 -10.54
CA PHE A 19 -10.05 -23.50 -9.88
C PHE A 19 -9.50 -22.14 -9.47
N ASP A 20 -9.69 -21.11 -10.25
CA ASP A 20 -9.26 -19.75 -9.90
C ASP A 20 -10.10 -19.18 -8.76
N LEU A 21 -11.40 -19.41 -8.77
CA LEU A 21 -12.29 -19.03 -7.66
C LEU A 21 -11.93 -19.76 -6.36
N ALA A 22 -11.65 -21.06 -6.41
CA ALA A 22 -11.23 -21.82 -5.23
C ALA A 22 -9.90 -21.31 -4.66
N ARG A 23 -8.93 -20.99 -5.52
CA ARG A 23 -7.64 -20.42 -5.11
C ARG A 23 -7.80 -19.01 -4.51
N GLN A 24 -8.66 -18.19 -5.08
CA GLN A 24 -8.98 -16.85 -4.56
C GLN A 24 -9.66 -16.94 -3.19
N ALA A 25 -10.65 -17.85 -3.05
CA ALA A 25 -11.32 -18.08 -1.78
C ALA A 25 -10.36 -18.62 -0.71
N ALA A 26 -9.46 -19.54 -1.07
CA ALA A 26 -8.42 -20.04 -0.17
C ALA A 26 -7.48 -18.91 0.29
N THR A 27 -7.02 -18.04 -0.63
CA THR A 27 -6.17 -16.91 -0.29
C THR A 27 -6.85 -15.94 0.67
N LEU A 28 -8.12 -15.61 0.43
CA LEU A 28 -8.91 -14.76 1.32
C LEU A 28 -9.17 -15.42 2.68
N GLY A 29 -9.44 -16.73 2.70
CA GLY A 29 -9.62 -17.50 3.93
C GLY A 29 -8.36 -17.50 4.78
N ILE A 30 -7.19 -17.74 4.18
CA ILE A 30 -5.90 -17.69 4.87
C ILE A 30 -5.61 -16.28 5.39
N ALA A 31 -5.88 -15.25 4.60
CA ALA A 31 -5.67 -13.86 4.97
C ALA A 31 -6.55 -13.46 6.17
N THR A 32 -7.83 -13.83 6.17
CA THR A 32 -8.74 -13.53 7.27
C THR A 32 -8.41 -14.34 8.54
N LEU A 33 -8.09 -15.60 8.41
CA LEU A 33 -7.72 -16.46 9.54
C LEU A 33 -6.43 -15.98 10.20
N SER A 34 -5.43 -15.62 9.42
CA SER A 34 -4.16 -15.09 9.94
C SER A 34 -4.34 -13.71 10.60
N GLY A 35 -5.16 -12.82 10.04
CA GLY A 35 -5.50 -11.54 10.65
C GLY A 35 -6.20 -11.72 12.00
N TRP A 36 -7.16 -12.66 12.08
CA TRP A 36 -7.85 -12.99 13.33
C TRP A 36 -6.89 -13.59 14.36
N LEU A 37 -6.03 -14.53 13.96
CA LEU A 37 -5.05 -15.15 14.85
C LEU A 37 -4.09 -14.10 15.44
N PHE A 38 -3.58 -13.18 14.63
CA PHE A 38 -2.71 -12.09 15.09
C PHE A 38 -3.44 -11.12 16.02
N GLN A 39 -4.75 -10.94 15.83
CA GLN A 39 -5.58 -10.14 16.73
C GLN A 39 -5.71 -10.79 18.10
N VAL A 40 -5.91 -12.11 18.17
CA VAL A 40 -5.99 -12.87 19.43
C VAL A 40 -4.65 -12.81 20.20
N ILE A 41 -3.53 -12.83 19.48
CA ILE A 41 -2.18 -12.72 20.08
C ILE A 41 -1.86 -11.29 20.55
N GLY A 42 -2.65 -10.30 20.13
CA GLY A 42 -2.43 -8.89 20.51
C GLY A 42 -1.33 -8.17 19.73
N VAL A 43 -1.01 -8.67 18.53
CA VAL A 43 -0.02 -8.02 17.66
C VAL A 43 -0.58 -6.70 17.11
N PRO A 44 0.20 -5.60 17.10
CA PRO A 44 -0.26 -4.35 16.49
C PRO A 44 -0.52 -4.54 14.99
N LEU A 45 -1.57 -3.91 14.48
CA LEU A 45 -2.01 -4.01 13.08
C LEU A 45 -2.23 -5.46 12.59
N PRO A 46 -3.01 -6.28 13.31
CA PRO A 46 -3.14 -7.72 13.05
C PRO A 46 -3.68 -8.02 11.66
N TRP A 47 -4.65 -7.24 11.19
CA TRP A 47 -5.28 -7.37 9.87
C TRP A 47 -4.38 -6.96 8.71
N PHE A 48 -3.21 -6.38 8.99
CA PHE A 48 -2.19 -6.07 8.00
C PHE A 48 -1.04 -7.07 8.06
N LEU A 49 -0.46 -7.28 9.26
CA LEU A 49 0.69 -8.17 9.45
C LEU A 49 0.35 -9.65 9.25
N GLY A 50 -0.82 -10.09 9.74
CA GLY A 50 -1.25 -11.49 9.60
C GLY A 50 -1.28 -11.94 8.14
N PRO A 51 -2.07 -11.29 7.27
CA PRO A 51 -2.13 -11.63 5.85
C PRO A 51 -0.79 -11.53 5.13
N ILE A 52 0.01 -10.49 5.37
CA ILE A 52 1.32 -10.34 4.72
C ILE A 52 2.24 -11.50 5.06
N ILE A 53 2.34 -11.85 6.33
CA ILE A 53 3.23 -12.93 6.77
C ILE A 53 2.70 -14.28 6.29
N ALA A 54 1.43 -14.59 6.51
CA ALA A 54 0.88 -15.90 6.16
C ALA A 54 0.87 -16.15 4.65
N VAL A 55 0.33 -15.21 3.87
CA VAL A 55 0.27 -15.31 2.41
C VAL A 55 1.68 -15.25 1.80
N GLY A 56 2.56 -14.39 2.35
CA GLY A 56 3.96 -14.29 1.91
C GLY A 56 4.73 -15.59 2.12
N LEU A 57 4.68 -16.18 3.31
CA LEU A 57 5.34 -17.45 3.62
C LEU A 57 4.82 -18.60 2.77
N LEU A 58 3.50 -18.70 2.60
CA LEU A 58 2.91 -19.74 1.74
C LEU A 58 3.30 -19.56 0.27
N SER A 59 3.36 -18.32 -0.20
CA SER A 59 3.82 -18.03 -1.56
C SER A 59 5.28 -18.41 -1.76
N LEU A 60 6.14 -18.14 -0.77
CA LEU A 60 7.55 -18.58 -0.78
C LEU A 60 7.69 -20.10 -0.70
N ALA A 61 6.78 -20.79 -0.01
CA ALA A 61 6.71 -22.25 0.03
C ALA A 61 6.18 -22.89 -1.28
N GLY A 62 5.90 -22.06 -2.31
CA GLY A 62 5.44 -22.54 -3.61
C GLY A 62 3.94 -22.69 -3.74
N ALA A 63 3.15 -22.22 -2.78
CA ALA A 63 1.70 -22.22 -2.91
C ALA A 63 1.26 -21.23 -4.02
N HIS A 64 0.54 -21.74 -5.00
CA HIS A 64 -0.01 -20.91 -6.08
C HIS A 64 -1.27 -20.16 -5.61
N LEU A 65 -1.05 -19.10 -4.83
CA LEU A 65 -2.12 -18.22 -4.36
C LEU A 65 -2.55 -17.26 -5.46
N ALA A 66 -3.82 -16.92 -5.50
CA ALA A 66 -4.38 -15.99 -6.48
C ALA A 66 -5.24 -14.94 -5.78
N THR A 67 -5.13 -13.70 -6.21
CA THR A 67 -6.00 -12.60 -5.75
C THR A 67 -6.94 -12.18 -6.88
N PRO A 68 -8.20 -11.81 -6.58
CA PRO A 68 -9.10 -11.27 -7.59
C PRO A 68 -8.49 -10.03 -8.25
N PRO A 69 -8.60 -9.86 -9.57
CA PRO A 69 -7.95 -8.75 -10.30
C PRO A 69 -8.39 -7.37 -9.81
N ALA A 70 -9.65 -7.24 -9.36
CA ALA A 70 -10.21 -6.00 -8.82
C ALA A 70 -9.93 -5.78 -7.31
N SER A 71 -9.37 -6.75 -6.59
CA SER A 71 -9.22 -6.68 -5.12
C SER A 71 -8.34 -5.51 -4.68
N ARG A 72 -7.30 -5.19 -5.43
CA ARG A 72 -6.42 -4.05 -5.17
C ARG A 72 -7.18 -2.72 -5.28
N GLN A 73 -7.93 -2.52 -6.35
CA GLN A 73 -8.70 -1.29 -6.58
C GLN A 73 -9.80 -1.13 -5.52
N THR A 74 -10.53 -2.22 -5.23
CA THR A 74 -11.55 -2.22 -4.18
C THR A 74 -10.96 -1.90 -2.81
N GLY A 75 -9.81 -2.50 -2.47
CA GLY A 75 -9.09 -2.21 -1.24
C GLY A 75 -8.65 -0.76 -1.14
N GLN A 76 -8.12 -0.18 -2.22
CA GLN A 76 -7.72 1.23 -2.27
C GLN A 76 -8.92 2.18 -2.10
N ILE A 77 -10.06 1.89 -2.72
CA ILE A 77 -11.30 2.66 -2.58
C ILE A 77 -11.80 2.62 -1.13
N LEU A 78 -11.83 1.44 -0.52
CA LEU A 78 -12.26 1.27 0.87
C LEU A 78 -11.34 2.02 1.84
N LEU A 79 -10.02 1.89 1.68
CA LEU A 79 -9.05 2.60 2.51
C LEU A 79 -9.13 4.11 2.32
N GLY A 80 -9.20 4.57 1.07
CA GLY A 80 -9.33 5.99 0.76
C GLY A 80 -10.62 6.60 1.33
N SER A 81 -11.74 5.88 1.23
CA SER A 81 -13.02 6.31 1.83
C SER A 81 -12.93 6.35 3.36
N GLY A 82 -12.32 5.34 3.98
CA GLY A 82 -12.13 5.30 5.43
C GLY A 82 -11.27 6.44 5.96
N ILE A 83 -10.18 6.76 5.27
CA ILE A 83 -9.31 7.90 5.60
C ILE A 83 -10.05 9.23 5.37
N GLY A 84 -10.80 9.33 4.26
CA GLY A 84 -11.59 10.53 3.95
C GLY A 84 -12.62 10.87 5.02
N LEU A 85 -13.27 9.86 5.61
CA LEU A 85 -14.23 10.05 6.71
C LEU A 85 -13.59 10.58 7.99
N GLN A 86 -12.29 10.40 8.18
CA GLN A 86 -11.55 10.92 9.34
C GLN A 86 -11.10 12.38 9.14
N PHE A 87 -11.31 12.95 7.97
CA PHE A 87 -10.94 14.32 7.67
C PHE A 87 -11.96 15.31 8.28
N THR A 88 -11.77 15.60 9.56
CA THR A 88 -12.57 16.58 10.29
C THR A 88 -11.94 17.98 10.21
N PRO A 89 -12.70 19.07 10.47
CA PRO A 89 -12.14 20.42 10.55
C PRO A 89 -10.98 20.53 11.54
N THR A 90 -11.02 19.78 12.65
CA THR A 90 -9.95 19.72 13.66
C THR A 90 -8.68 19.12 13.07
N VAL A 91 -8.79 18.03 12.30
CA VAL A 91 -7.64 17.41 11.62
C VAL A 91 -7.08 18.36 10.56
N ALA A 92 -7.95 19.05 9.82
CA ALA A 92 -7.52 20.03 8.83
C ALA A 92 -6.74 21.21 9.47
N ALA A 93 -7.22 21.75 10.58
CA ALA A 93 -6.53 22.78 11.34
C ALA A 93 -5.15 22.29 11.83
N PHE A 94 -5.09 21.10 12.42
CA PHE A 94 -3.83 20.49 12.88
C PHE A 94 -2.82 20.31 11.75
N LEU A 95 -3.26 19.93 10.56
CA LEU A 95 -2.39 19.78 9.38
C LEU A 95 -1.85 21.15 8.93
N LEU A 96 -2.67 22.19 8.93
CA LEU A 96 -2.25 23.55 8.58
C LEU A 96 -1.23 24.11 9.58
N ASP A 97 -1.46 23.91 10.87
CA ASP A 97 -0.55 24.36 11.94
C ASP A 97 0.83 23.65 11.86
N ASN A 98 0.84 22.39 11.40
CA ASN A 98 2.07 21.61 11.27
C ASN A 98 2.61 21.54 9.83
N LEU A 99 2.07 22.32 8.91
CA LEU A 99 2.42 22.27 7.48
C LEU A 99 3.93 22.43 7.24
N THR A 100 4.59 23.36 7.94
CA THR A 100 6.03 23.58 7.81
C THR A 100 6.83 22.34 8.19
N THR A 101 6.50 21.70 9.31
CA THR A 101 7.15 20.46 9.76
C THR A 101 6.95 19.33 8.74
N MET A 102 5.74 19.21 8.19
CA MET A 102 5.42 18.19 7.19
C MET A 102 6.20 18.41 5.90
N VAL A 103 6.31 19.67 5.44
CA VAL A 103 7.08 20.00 4.23
C VAL A 103 8.57 19.74 4.42
N VAL A 104 9.12 20.14 5.57
CA VAL A 104 10.53 19.87 5.90
C VAL A 104 10.80 18.37 5.99
N ALA A 105 9.92 17.60 6.63
CA ALA A 105 10.04 16.15 6.72
C ALA A 105 9.97 15.49 5.33
N ALA A 106 9.05 15.93 4.48
CA ALA A 106 8.94 15.43 3.11
C ALA A 106 10.19 15.74 2.28
N ALA A 107 10.67 16.99 2.33
CA ALA A 107 11.90 17.39 1.65
C ALA A 107 13.12 16.60 2.15
N GLY A 108 13.23 16.38 3.47
CA GLY A 108 14.25 15.54 4.07
C GLY A 108 14.18 14.09 3.58
N GLY A 109 12.97 13.51 3.49
CA GLY A 109 12.76 12.17 2.96
C GLY A 109 13.20 12.04 1.49
N ILE A 110 12.88 13.02 0.66
CA ILE A 110 13.31 13.07 -0.74
C ILE A 110 14.84 13.18 -0.82
N LEU A 111 15.45 14.05 -0.02
CA LEU A 111 16.90 14.22 0.00
C LEU A 111 17.61 12.93 0.41
N LEU A 112 17.17 12.31 1.50
CA LEU A 112 17.72 11.03 1.97
C LEU A 112 17.52 9.91 0.95
N GLY A 113 16.35 9.83 0.32
CA GLY A 113 16.07 8.87 -0.75
C GLY A 113 17.00 9.05 -1.96
N THR A 114 17.24 10.30 -2.38
CA THR A 114 18.18 10.58 -3.50
C THR A 114 19.62 10.23 -3.15
N LEU A 115 20.05 10.53 -1.92
CA LEU A 115 21.39 10.16 -1.44
C LEU A 115 21.56 8.65 -1.37
N ALA A 116 20.58 7.93 -0.80
CA ALA A 116 20.57 6.47 -0.74
C ALA A 116 20.61 5.85 -2.14
N GLY A 117 19.82 6.40 -3.08
CA GLY A 117 19.84 5.97 -4.49
C GLY A 117 21.22 6.14 -5.14
N ARG A 118 21.92 7.26 -4.86
CA ARG A 118 23.30 7.47 -5.35
C ARG A 118 24.28 6.47 -4.76
N ILE A 119 24.16 6.15 -3.48
CA ILE A 119 24.99 5.13 -2.81
C ILE A 119 24.69 3.76 -3.42
N LEU A 120 23.44 3.37 -3.54
CA LEU A 120 23.02 2.09 -4.12
C LEU A 120 23.55 1.91 -5.54
N ARG A 121 23.46 2.95 -6.37
CA ARG A 121 24.02 2.93 -7.72
C ARG A 121 25.52 2.65 -7.72
N ARG A 122 26.26 3.28 -6.80
CA ARG A 122 27.72 3.12 -6.73
C ARG A 122 28.16 1.76 -6.17
N THR A 123 27.40 1.23 -5.21
CA THR A 123 27.76 -0.03 -4.52
C THR A 123 27.28 -1.26 -5.27
N ALA A 124 26.06 -1.23 -5.83
CA ALA A 124 25.45 -2.36 -6.51
C ALA A 124 25.57 -2.31 -8.05
N GLY A 125 26.08 -1.22 -8.62
CA GLY A 125 26.24 -1.09 -10.08
C GLY A 125 24.92 -1.10 -10.86
N THR A 126 23.79 -0.84 -10.18
CA THR A 126 22.47 -0.82 -10.80
C THR A 126 22.29 0.42 -11.68
N ASP A 127 21.38 0.34 -12.64
CA ASP A 127 21.02 1.48 -13.48
C ASP A 127 20.46 2.66 -12.63
N PRO A 128 20.65 3.90 -13.10
CA PRO A 128 20.28 5.10 -12.32
C PRO A 128 18.81 5.15 -11.93
N ALA A 129 17.91 4.75 -12.84
CA ALA A 129 16.47 4.77 -12.62
C ALA A 129 16.07 3.75 -11.56
N THR A 130 16.53 2.51 -11.67
CA THR A 130 16.27 1.45 -10.67
C THR A 130 16.77 1.87 -9.28
N ALA A 131 18.03 2.36 -9.18
CA ALA A 131 18.59 2.79 -7.91
C ALA A 131 17.80 3.95 -7.28
N HIS A 132 17.42 4.94 -8.09
CA HIS A 132 16.68 6.12 -7.62
C HIS A 132 15.29 5.74 -7.11
N PHE A 133 14.48 5.06 -7.94
CA PHE A 133 13.10 4.72 -7.59
C PHE A 133 12.98 3.61 -6.53
N SER A 134 14.02 2.79 -6.33
CA SER A 134 14.07 1.86 -5.20
C SER A 134 14.19 2.56 -3.85
N CYS A 135 14.91 3.68 -3.79
CA CYS A 135 15.19 4.40 -2.54
C CYS A 135 14.23 5.56 -2.26
N MET A 136 13.54 6.09 -3.28
CA MET A 136 12.59 7.19 -3.11
C MET A 136 11.36 6.76 -2.30
N PRO A 137 10.90 7.60 -1.34
CA PRO A 137 9.64 7.34 -0.66
C PRO A 137 8.46 7.52 -1.61
N GLY A 138 7.67 6.45 -1.81
CA GLY A 138 6.51 6.47 -2.70
C GLY A 138 5.72 5.17 -2.66
N GLY A 139 4.62 5.12 -3.39
CA GLY A 139 3.82 3.91 -3.54
C GLY A 139 4.56 2.87 -4.39
N VAL A 140 4.41 1.59 -4.03
CA VAL A 140 5.11 0.49 -4.73
C VAL A 140 4.83 0.50 -6.24
N ALA A 141 3.57 0.65 -6.62
CA ALA A 141 3.18 0.62 -8.03
C ALA A 141 3.59 1.88 -8.79
N GLU A 142 3.46 3.05 -8.15
CA GLU A 142 3.81 4.33 -8.75
C GLU A 142 5.32 4.39 -9.02
N MET A 143 6.15 3.98 -8.04
CA MET A 143 7.59 3.95 -8.20
C MET A 143 8.04 2.91 -9.23
N ALA A 144 7.38 1.74 -9.29
CA ALA A 144 7.64 0.71 -10.29
C ALA A 144 7.30 1.20 -11.71
N ASN A 145 6.14 1.84 -11.89
CA ASN A 145 5.73 2.42 -13.18
C ASN A 145 6.67 3.55 -13.63
N LEU A 146 7.09 4.41 -12.69
CA LEU A 146 8.06 5.46 -13.00
C LEU A 146 9.41 4.87 -13.39
N ALA A 147 9.89 3.85 -12.67
CA ALA A 147 11.13 3.16 -13.02
C ALA A 147 11.08 2.62 -14.45
N GLU A 148 9.99 1.95 -14.84
CA GLU A 148 9.81 1.43 -16.20
C GLU A 148 9.84 2.55 -17.25
N ARG A 149 9.14 3.66 -17.01
CA ARG A 149 9.12 4.82 -17.91
C ARG A 149 10.51 5.45 -18.12
N PHE A 150 11.37 5.38 -17.11
CA PHE A 150 12.74 5.91 -17.17
C PHE A 150 13.79 4.83 -17.47
N GLY A 151 13.37 3.67 -17.98
CA GLY A 151 14.28 2.60 -18.41
C GLY A 151 14.87 1.78 -17.28
N GLY A 152 14.29 1.83 -16.08
CA GLY A 152 14.69 1.02 -14.94
C GLY A 152 13.93 -0.31 -14.86
N GLN A 153 14.31 -1.14 -13.90
CA GLN A 153 13.76 -2.47 -13.70
C GLN A 153 12.62 -2.46 -12.65
N VAL A 154 11.43 -2.91 -13.05
CA VAL A 154 10.24 -2.93 -12.20
C VAL A 154 10.38 -3.86 -10.98
N ALA A 155 10.95 -5.06 -11.18
CA ALA A 155 11.03 -6.08 -10.14
C ALA A 155 11.89 -5.66 -8.93
N PRO A 156 13.13 -5.18 -9.10
CA PRO A 156 13.95 -4.71 -7.98
C PRO A 156 13.33 -3.52 -7.25
N VAL A 157 12.72 -2.58 -7.99
CA VAL A 157 12.06 -1.42 -7.40
C VAL A 157 10.87 -1.84 -6.54
N SER A 158 10.01 -2.71 -7.08
CA SER A 158 8.85 -3.24 -6.35
C SER A 158 9.27 -4.01 -5.10
N LEU A 159 10.31 -4.83 -5.19
CA LEU A 159 10.84 -5.59 -4.07
C LEU A 159 11.40 -4.66 -2.98
N ALA A 160 12.22 -3.68 -3.34
CA ALA A 160 12.81 -2.73 -2.39
C ALA A 160 11.74 -1.92 -1.65
N GLN A 161 10.74 -1.42 -2.38
CA GLN A 161 9.60 -0.69 -1.81
C GLN A 161 8.77 -1.57 -0.86
N SER A 162 8.49 -2.82 -1.25
CA SER A 162 7.73 -3.78 -0.44
C SER A 162 8.47 -4.16 0.84
N LEU A 163 9.77 -4.45 0.76
CA LEU A 163 10.60 -4.76 1.91
C LEU A 163 10.68 -3.57 2.88
N ARG A 164 10.88 -2.36 2.37
CA ARG A 164 10.87 -1.15 3.20
C ARG A 164 9.56 -1.01 3.97
N LEU A 165 8.43 -1.13 3.28
CA LEU A 165 7.12 -1.05 3.90
C LEU A 165 6.93 -2.14 4.96
N PHE A 166 7.33 -3.37 4.67
CA PHE A 166 7.28 -4.49 5.59
C PHE A 166 8.09 -4.19 6.87
N PHE A 167 9.34 -3.77 6.73
CA PHE A 167 10.18 -3.45 7.89
C PHE A 167 9.61 -2.30 8.73
N ILE A 168 9.10 -1.23 8.10
CA ILE A 168 8.48 -0.11 8.82
C ILE A 168 7.27 -0.61 9.62
N VAL A 169 6.38 -1.38 9.01
CA VAL A 169 5.15 -1.84 9.67
C VAL A 169 5.43 -2.85 10.77
N VAL A 170 6.45 -3.70 10.61
CA VAL A 170 6.83 -4.68 11.64
C VAL A 170 7.57 -4.02 12.80
N THR A 171 8.34 -2.94 12.56
CA THR A 171 9.24 -2.37 13.57
C THR A 171 8.62 -1.16 14.28
N VAL A 172 8.02 -0.23 13.54
CA VAL A 172 7.61 1.06 14.11
C VAL A 172 6.47 0.94 15.13
N PRO A 173 5.33 0.25 14.86
CA PRO A 173 4.25 0.17 15.83
C PRO A 173 4.64 -0.54 17.13
N PRO A 174 5.33 -1.71 17.10
CA PRO A 174 5.81 -2.33 18.34
C PRO A 174 6.83 -1.46 19.09
N ALA A 175 7.73 -0.78 18.39
CA ALA A 175 8.68 0.12 19.04
C ALA A 175 7.98 1.27 19.76
N LEU A 176 6.99 1.90 19.15
CA LEU A 176 6.20 2.96 19.77
C LEU A 176 5.45 2.47 21.02
N THR A 177 4.84 1.27 20.95
CA THR A 177 4.14 0.69 22.11
C THR A 177 5.10 0.36 23.25
N LEU A 178 6.29 -0.17 22.94
CA LEU A 178 7.33 -0.46 23.95
C LEU A 178 7.89 0.82 24.59
N LEU A 179 7.96 1.92 23.86
CA LEU A 179 8.39 3.22 24.36
C LEU A 179 7.29 3.96 25.14
N GLY A 180 6.10 3.37 25.27
CA GLY A 180 4.97 3.99 25.95
C GLY A 180 4.42 5.23 25.23
N ILE A 181 4.78 5.42 23.96
CA ILE A 181 4.26 6.51 23.14
C ILE A 181 2.87 6.11 22.67
N THR A 182 1.88 6.44 23.49
CA THR A 182 0.47 6.35 23.07
C THR A 182 0.12 7.58 22.25
N GLY A 183 -0.50 7.38 21.09
CA GLY A 183 -1.00 8.50 20.28
C GLY A 183 -1.93 9.37 21.12
N SER A 184 -1.87 10.68 20.96
CA SER A 184 -2.84 11.58 21.56
C SER A 184 -4.23 11.26 20.98
N ASP A 185 -5.27 11.29 21.82
CA ASP A 185 -6.70 11.07 21.46
C ASP A 185 -7.27 12.14 20.51
N LEU A 186 -6.42 12.79 19.71
CA LEU A 186 -6.83 13.69 18.64
C LEU A 186 -7.73 13.00 17.60
N PHE A 187 -7.63 11.68 17.50
CA PHE A 187 -8.56 10.83 16.75
C PHE A 187 -9.63 10.24 17.67
N VAL A 188 -10.29 11.10 18.46
CA VAL A 188 -11.57 10.72 19.05
C VAL A 188 -12.46 10.29 17.90
N ARG A 189 -12.76 9.00 17.81
CA ARG A 189 -13.83 8.55 16.92
C ARG A 189 -15.05 9.39 17.30
N PRO A 190 -15.53 10.28 16.44
CA PRO A 190 -16.82 10.84 16.72
C PRO A 190 -17.76 9.63 16.80
N ASP A 191 -18.53 9.52 17.90
CA ASP A 191 -19.63 8.56 18.01
C ASP A 191 -20.72 8.94 17.00
N LEU A 192 -20.32 8.98 15.74
CA LEU A 192 -21.22 9.17 14.63
C LEU A 192 -21.98 7.87 14.48
N PRO A 193 -23.31 7.88 14.65
CA PRO A 193 -24.11 6.72 14.33
C PRO A 193 -23.74 6.32 12.90
N PHE A 194 -23.30 5.08 12.73
CA PHE A 194 -22.89 4.54 11.43
C PHE A 194 -24.03 4.78 10.44
N LYS A 195 -23.88 5.81 9.60
CA LYS A 195 -24.81 6.10 8.52
C LYS A 195 -24.33 5.39 7.27
N PRO A 196 -24.88 4.23 6.94
CA PRO A 196 -24.44 3.46 5.76
C PRO A 196 -24.60 4.27 4.48
N VAL A 197 -25.52 5.23 4.46
CA VAL A 197 -25.74 6.15 3.34
C VAL A 197 -24.51 7.04 3.06
N GLY A 198 -23.84 7.54 4.11
CA GLY A 198 -22.63 8.35 3.95
C GLY A 198 -21.46 7.54 3.37
N LEU A 199 -21.30 6.31 3.81
CA LEU A 199 -20.29 5.39 3.27
C LEU A 199 -20.57 5.05 1.80
N LEU A 200 -21.84 4.74 1.47
CA LEU A 200 -22.25 4.47 0.10
C LEU A 200 -22.04 5.69 -0.82
N ALA A 201 -22.38 6.90 -0.35
CA ALA A 201 -22.14 8.13 -1.11
C ALA A 201 -20.66 8.35 -1.39
N LEU A 202 -19.79 8.16 -0.40
CA LEU A 202 -18.33 8.25 -0.57
C LEU A 202 -17.79 7.16 -1.51
N MET A 203 -18.26 5.93 -1.38
CA MET A 203 -17.87 4.86 -2.31
C MET A 203 -18.32 5.17 -3.74
N CYS A 204 -19.53 5.67 -3.94
CA CYS A 204 -20.00 6.08 -5.25
C CYS A 204 -19.17 7.24 -5.82
N MET A 205 -18.83 8.25 -5.02
CA MET A 205 -17.96 9.36 -5.45
C MET A 205 -16.56 8.88 -5.82
N THR A 206 -15.96 8.00 -5.02
CA THR A 206 -14.60 7.46 -5.31
C THR A 206 -14.60 6.58 -6.56
N VAL A 207 -15.64 5.77 -6.75
CA VAL A 207 -15.81 4.97 -7.98
C VAL A 207 -16.03 5.87 -9.19
N ALA A 208 -16.88 6.90 -9.07
CA ALA A 208 -17.12 7.86 -10.15
C ALA A 208 -15.84 8.62 -10.52
N ALA A 209 -15.05 9.05 -9.54
CA ALA A 209 -13.77 9.70 -9.78
C ALA A 209 -12.75 8.75 -10.46
N ALA A 210 -12.73 7.48 -10.07
CA ALA A 210 -11.87 6.47 -10.68
C ALA A 210 -12.27 6.09 -12.12
N LEU A 211 -13.54 6.25 -12.49
CA LEU A 211 -14.04 6.01 -13.84
C LEU A 211 -13.82 7.21 -14.77
N LEU A 212 -13.60 8.41 -14.21
CA LEU A 212 -13.33 9.64 -14.96
C LEU A 212 -11.84 9.88 -15.23
N MET A 213 -10.94 9.11 -14.61
CA MET A 213 -9.49 9.09 -14.83
C MET A 213 -9.06 7.94 -15.76
#